data_20e71d758ad50748d311b66baf5e314a
#
_entry.id   20e71d758ad50748d311b66baf5e314a
#
_cell.length_a   1.000
_cell.length_b   1.000
_cell.length_c   1.000
_cell.angle_alpha   90.00
_cell.angle_beta   90.00
_cell.angle_gamma   90.00
#
_symmetry.space_group_name_H-M   'P 1'
#
loop_
_entity.id
_entity.type
_entity.pdbx_description
1 polymer ?
#
loop_
_entity_poly.entity_id
_entity_poly.type
_entity_poly.pdbx_seq_one_letter_code
_entity_poly.pdbx_strand_id
1 'polypeptide(L)'
;MLTPKQTAQLLRAAAGAIEVEARALSDAAVARHPAPGEWCVKEVIGHLIEAERRGFAGRIRIILDAHEPALHAWDQNEVARAREDCRRDLEPLLREFLNLRAESAYLCEGLASDDLGRGGMHPKVGRLTVNDLLHEWVHHDRNHIKQILSNVQAMVWPDMGNAQGFAGE
;
A
#
# COMPACT_ATOMS: atom_id res chain seq x y z
N MET A 1 -8.65 14.05 13.57
CA MET A 1 -8.38 12.60 13.71
C MET A 1 -9.37 11.86 12.82
N LEU A 2 -8.91 10.89 12.01
CA LEU A 2 -9.80 10.11 11.15
C LEU A 2 -10.60 9.10 11.98
N THR A 3 -11.88 8.95 11.66
CA THR A 3 -12.69 7.84 12.20
C THR A 3 -12.38 6.53 11.45
N PRO A 4 -12.64 5.35 12.04
CA PRO A 4 -12.50 4.07 11.35
C PRO A 4 -13.25 4.01 10.01
N LYS A 5 -14.47 4.57 9.95
CA LYS A 5 -15.26 4.66 8.70
C LYS A 5 -14.59 5.55 7.65
N GLN A 6 -14.05 6.71 8.05
CA GLN A 6 -13.32 7.58 7.14
C GLN A 6 -12.05 6.90 6.63
N THR A 7 -11.32 6.19 7.51
CA THR A 7 -10.18 5.37 7.10
C THR A 7 -10.60 4.33 6.06
N ALA A 8 -11.65 3.54 6.31
CA ALA A 8 -12.14 2.55 5.35
C ALA A 8 -12.49 3.17 3.99
N GLN A 9 -13.14 4.34 3.96
CA GLN A 9 -13.44 5.07 2.71
C GLN A 9 -12.17 5.49 1.98
N LEU A 10 -11.17 6.01 2.70
CA LEU A 10 -9.88 6.42 2.11
C LEU A 10 -9.08 5.23 1.57
N LEU A 11 -9.14 4.08 2.25
CA LEU A 11 -8.52 2.84 1.78
C LEU A 11 -9.16 2.33 0.48
N ARG A 12 -10.50 2.36 0.38
CA ARG A 12 -11.21 2.01 -0.87
C ARG A 12 -10.89 2.98 -2.00
N ALA A 13 -10.85 4.29 -1.71
CA ALA A 13 -10.48 5.30 -2.70
C ALA A 13 -9.04 5.09 -3.21
N ALA A 14 -8.10 4.74 -2.32
CA ALA A 14 -6.73 4.40 -2.69
C ALA A 14 -6.68 3.17 -3.61
N ALA A 15 -7.42 2.12 -3.28
CA ALA A 15 -7.48 0.90 -4.10
C ALA A 15 -8.02 1.20 -5.51
N GLY A 16 -9.11 1.99 -5.60
CA GLY A 16 -9.67 2.40 -6.89
C GLY A 16 -8.68 3.22 -7.73
N ALA A 17 -7.96 4.16 -7.12
CA ALA A 17 -6.94 4.94 -7.82
C ALA A 17 -5.81 4.04 -8.36
N ILE A 18 -5.28 3.13 -7.53
CA ILE A 18 -4.24 2.18 -7.93
C ILE A 18 -4.72 1.27 -9.07
N GLU A 19 -5.96 0.76 -8.98
CA GLU A 19 -6.56 -0.10 -10.00
C GLU A 19 -6.66 0.63 -11.35
N VAL A 20 -7.19 1.86 -11.36
CA VAL A 20 -7.38 2.65 -12.58
C VAL A 20 -6.03 2.96 -13.24
N GLU A 21 -5.04 3.40 -12.48
CA GLU A 21 -3.70 3.69 -12.99
C GLU A 21 -3.01 2.44 -13.56
N ALA A 22 -3.07 1.33 -12.82
CA ALA A 22 -2.42 0.09 -13.27
C ALA A 22 -3.08 -0.49 -14.54
N ARG A 23 -4.42 -0.47 -14.62
CA ARG A 23 -5.16 -1.00 -15.79
C ARG A 23 -5.04 -0.14 -17.04
N ALA A 24 -4.70 1.14 -16.91
CA ALA A 24 -4.46 2.03 -18.04
C ALA A 24 -3.14 1.73 -18.76
N LEU A 25 -2.24 0.95 -18.15
CA LEU A 25 -0.91 0.65 -18.67
C LEU A 25 -0.86 -0.73 -19.35
N SER A 26 0.06 -0.87 -20.32
CA SER A 26 0.36 -2.17 -20.90
C SER A 26 1.14 -3.07 -19.93
N ASP A 27 1.13 -4.41 -20.17
CA ASP A 27 1.90 -5.35 -19.34
C ASP A 27 3.39 -5.03 -19.28
N ALA A 28 3.96 -4.53 -20.37
CA ALA A 28 5.36 -4.08 -20.41
C ALA A 28 5.58 -2.82 -19.55
N ALA A 29 4.63 -1.89 -19.55
CA ALA A 29 4.71 -0.64 -18.78
C ALA A 29 4.61 -0.88 -17.28
N VAL A 30 3.68 -1.73 -16.81
CA VAL A 30 3.53 -2.05 -15.37
C VAL A 30 4.71 -2.85 -14.80
N ALA A 31 5.48 -3.53 -15.66
CA ALA A 31 6.68 -4.27 -15.26
C ALA A 31 7.98 -3.47 -15.43
N ARG A 32 7.91 -2.23 -15.98
CA ARG A 32 9.09 -1.39 -16.19
C ARG A 32 9.52 -0.71 -14.88
N HIS A 33 10.80 -0.84 -14.54
CA HIS A 33 11.40 -0.05 -13.46
C HIS A 33 11.67 1.38 -13.95
N PRO A 34 11.26 2.42 -13.22
CA PRO A 34 11.50 3.81 -13.64
C PRO A 34 12.98 4.20 -13.59
N ALA A 35 13.73 3.63 -12.65
CA ALA A 35 15.17 3.78 -12.52
C ALA A 35 15.79 2.52 -11.85
N PRO A 36 17.12 2.33 -11.91
CA PRO A 36 17.79 1.23 -11.21
C PRO A 36 17.51 1.26 -9.71
N GLY A 37 17.00 0.15 -9.17
CA GLY A 37 16.66 -0.01 -7.75
C GLY A 37 15.27 0.52 -7.35
N GLU A 38 14.56 1.18 -8.23
CA GLU A 38 13.18 1.63 -8.01
C GLU A 38 12.18 0.52 -8.39
N TRP A 39 11.08 0.44 -7.67
CA TRP A 39 10.05 -0.57 -7.89
C TRP A 39 9.18 -0.26 -9.12
N CYS A 40 8.90 -1.29 -9.91
CA CYS A 40 7.87 -1.24 -10.94
C CYS A 40 6.47 -1.23 -10.33
N VAL A 41 5.44 -0.90 -11.09
CA VAL A 41 4.05 -0.83 -10.61
C VAL A 41 3.59 -2.16 -9.98
N LYS A 42 3.96 -3.30 -10.57
CA LYS A 42 3.61 -4.62 -10.02
C LYS A 42 4.27 -4.89 -8.66
N GLU A 43 5.51 -4.46 -8.44
CA GLU A 43 6.19 -4.57 -7.14
C GLU A 43 5.56 -3.68 -6.08
N VAL A 44 5.11 -2.47 -6.46
CA VAL A 44 4.34 -1.60 -5.55
C VAL A 44 3.05 -2.28 -5.12
N ILE A 45 2.28 -2.88 -6.05
CA ILE A 45 1.05 -3.62 -5.73
C ILE A 45 1.38 -4.82 -4.83
N GLY A 46 2.44 -5.58 -5.13
CA GLY A 46 2.89 -6.69 -4.30
C GLY A 46 3.28 -6.29 -2.89
N HIS A 47 3.95 -5.14 -2.74
CA HIS A 47 4.23 -4.57 -1.43
C HIS A 47 2.95 -4.20 -0.67
N LEU A 48 1.97 -3.61 -1.32
CA LEU A 48 0.68 -3.29 -0.72
C LEU A 48 -0.07 -4.55 -0.24
N ILE A 49 -0.02 -5.66 -1.00
CA ILE A 49 -0.55 -6.96 -0.57
C ILE A 49 0.09 -7.42 0.75
N GLU A 50 1.40 -7.32 0.86
CA GLU A 50 2.10 -7.71 2.09
C GLU A 50 1.83 -6.73 3.26
N ALA A 51 1.65 -5.45 2.96
CA ALA A 51 1.24 -4.45 3.93
C ALA A 51 -0.16 -4.75 4.50
N GLU A 52 -1.12 -5.23 3.68
CA GLU A 52 -2.42 -5.72 4.15
C GLU A 52 -2.26 -6.91 5.10
N ARG A 53 -1.48 -7.91 4.70
CA ARG A 53 -1.37 -9.19 5.41
C ARG A 53 -0.64 -9.08 6.73
N ARG A 54 0.49 -8.40 6.75
CA ARG A 54 1.42 -8.38 7.91
C ARG A 54 1.71 -6.99 8.46
N GLY A 55 1.37 -5.95 7.71
CA GLY A 55 1.60 -4.56 8.10
C GLY A 55 0.44 -4.02 8.93
N PHE A 56 -0.68 -3.72 8.32
CA PHE A 56 -1.79 -3.01 8.94
C PHE A 56 -2.89 -3.92 9.45
N ALA A 57 -3.71 -4.52 8.56
CA ALA A 57 -4.79 -5.40 8.99
C ALA A 57 -4.28 -6.58 9.81
N GLY A 58 -3.15 -7.17 9.45
CA GLY A 58 -2.53 -8.24 10.21
C GLY A 58 -2.19 -7.83 11.63
N ARG A 59 -1.54 -6.68 11.82
CA ARG A 59 -1.21 -6.15 13.16
C ARG A 59 -2.45 -5.78 13.96
N ILE A 60 -3.45 -5.16 13.33
CA ILE A 60 -4.71 -4.82 14.00
C ILE A 60 -5.37 -6.10 14.55
N ARG A 61 -5.47 -7.18 13.76
CA ARG A 61 -6.01 -8.47 14.24
C ARG A 61 -5.24 -9.00 15.44
N ILE A 62 -3.90 -9.00 15.39
CA ILE A 62 -3.05 -9.43 16.51
C ILE A 62 -3.31 -8.59 17.77
N ILE A 63 -3.46 -7.26 17.63
CA ILE A 63 -3.76 -6.36 18.76
C ILE A 63 -5.16 -6.63 19.33
N LEU A 64 -6.14 -6.94 18.48
CA LEU A 64 -7.50 -7.23 18.93
C LEU A 64 -7.62 -8.59 19.62
N ASP A 65 -6.76 -9.56 19.29
CA ASP A 65 -6.80 -10.90 19.84
C ASP A 65 -6.08 -11.04 21.21
N ALA A 66 -5.16 -10.09 21.55
CA ALA A 66 -4.34 -10.21 22.76
C ALA A 66 -4.16 -8.85 23.48
N HIS A 67 -3.63 -8.89 24.70
CA HIS A 67 -3.28 -7.69 25.47
C HIS A 67 -1.79 -7.35 25.27
N GLU A 68 -1.51 -6.15 24.70
CA GLU A 68 -0.14 -5.65 24.44
C GLU A 68 0.78 -6.69 23.75
N PRO A 69 0.35 -7.33 22.63
CA PRO A 69 1.14 -8.37 21.98
C PRO A 69 2.43 -7.83 21.36
N ALA A 70 3.41 -8.71 21.17
CA ALA A 70 4.57 -8.44 20.36
C ALA A 70 4.17 -8.39 18.87
N LEU A 71 4.58 -7.33 18.17
CA LEU A 71 4.38 -7.16 16.73
C LEU A 71 5.68 -7.47 15.99
N HIS A 72 5.57 -8.13 14.83
CA HIS A 72 6.73 -8.49 14.04
C HIS A 72 7.13 -7.41 13.05
N ALA A 73 8.44 -7.13 12.98
CA ALA A 73 9.04 -6.40 11.86
C ALA A 73 9.29 -7.36 10.69
N TRP A 74 9.29 -6.82 9.49
CA TRP A 74 9.66 -7.54 8.27
C TRP A 74 10.48 -6.63 7.34
N ASP A 75 11.35 -7.22 6.53
CA ASP A 75 12.12 -6.51 5.53
C ASP A 75 11.34 -6.46 4.22
N GLN A 76 10.85 -5.27 3.88
CA GLN A 76 10.04 -5.07 2.66
C GLN A 76 10.83 -5.37 1.38
N ASN A 77 12.14 -5.12 1.36
CA ASN A 77 12.97 -5.34 0.17
C ASN A 77 13.25 -6.83 -0.02
N GLU A 78 13.48 -7.58 1.06
CA GLU A 78 13.63 -9.02 1.02
C GLU A 78 12.33 -9.68 0.50
N VAL A 79 11.20 -9.27 1.06
CA VAL A 79 9.89 -9.78 0.64
C VAL A 79 9.59 -9.43 -0.81
N ALA A 80 9.83 -8.19 -1.26
CA ALA A 80 9.62 -7.79 -2.66
C ALA A 80 10.48 -8.63 -3.62
N ARG A 81 11.76 -8.87 -3.28
CA ARG A 81 12.63 -9.74 -4.08
C ARG A 81 12.12 -11.18 -4.14
N ALA A 82 11.65 -11.73 -3.02
CA ALA A 82 11.14 -13.11 -2.96
C ALA A 82 9.82 -13.29 -3.71
N ARG A 83 9.01 -12.24 -3.86
CA ARG A 83 7.74 -12.28 -4.58
C ARG A 83 7.87 -12.27 -6.09
N GLU A 84 8.93 -11.68 -6.64
CA GLU A 84 9.17 -11.55 -8.08
C GLU A 84 7.95 -11.00 -8.88
N ASP A 85 7.23 -10.03 -8.32
CA ASP A 85 5.93 -9.58 -8.85
C ASP A 85 6.02 -8.97 -10.27
N CYS A 86 7.18 -8.43 -10.68
CA CYS A 86 7.39 -7.96 -12.07
C CYS A 86 7.18 -9.08 -13.12
N ARG A 87 7.33 -10.36 -12.75
CA ARG A 87 7.13 -11.52 -13.63
C ARG A 87 5.72 -12.09 -13.61
N ARG A 88 4.88 -11.61 -12.68
CA ARG A 88 3.49 -12.08 -12.52
C ARG A 88 2.56 -11.35 -13.48
N ASP A 89 1.41 -11.96 -13.79
CA ASP A 89 0.32 -11.29 -14.50
C ASP A 89 -0.32 -10.23 -13.60
N LEU A 90 -0.66 -9.08 -14.20
CA LEU A 90 -1.25 -7.94 -13.47
C LEU A 90 -2.61 -8.28 -12.87
N GLU A 91 -3.50 -8.94 -13.63
CA GLU A 91 -4.89 -9.18 -13.21
C GLU A 91 -5.02 -10.05 -11.94
N PRO A 92 -4.32 -11.20 -11.80
CA PRO A 92 -4.30 -11.94 -10.55
C PRO A 92 -3.74 -11.13 -9.38
N LEU A 93 -2.71 -10.31 -9.61
CA LEU A 93 -2.07 -9.48 -8.60
C LEU A 93 -3.02 -8.38 -8.10
N LEU A 94 -3.68 -7.66 -9.02
CA LEU A 94 -4.69 -6.66 -8.68
C LEU A 94 -5.87 -7.27 -7.93
N ARG A 95 -6.38 -8.40 -8.38
CA ARG A 95 -7.51 -9.09 -7.73
C ARG A 95 -7.16 -9.50 -6.30
N GLU A 96 -5.95 -10.01 -6.08
CA GLU A 96 -5.44 -10.35 -4.74
C GLU A 96 -5.43 -9.10 -3.84
N PHE A 97 -4.88 -7.98 -4.32
CA PHE A 97 -4.83 -6.72 -3.61
C PHE A 97 -6.24 -6.19 -3.28
N LEU A 98 -7.13 -6.13 -4.28
CA LEU A 98 -8.48 -5.58 -4.11
C LEU A 98 -9.32 -6.41 -3.13
N ASN A 99 -9.20 -7.73 -3.13
CA ASN A 99 -9.89 -8.61 -2.18
C ASN A 99 -9.39 -8.35 -0.73
N LEU A 100 -8.08 -8.33 -0.52
CA LEU A 100 -7.51 -8.02 0.79
C LEU A 100 -7.93 -6.63 1.28
N ARG A 101 -7.94 -5.64 0.39
CA ARG A 101 -8.36 -4.28 0.70
C ARG A 101 -9.84 -4.19 1.09
N ALA A 102 -10.71 -4.95 0.43
CA ALA A 102 -12.13 -5.02 0.79
C ALA A 102 -12.33 -5.61 2.20
N GLU A 103 -11.62 -6.71 2.52
CA GLU A 103 -11.61 -7.31 3.86
C GLU A 103 -11.08 -6.34 4.92
N SER A 104 -10.01 -5.62 4.60
CA SER A 104 -9.38 -4.64 5.49
C SER A 104 -10.26 -3.42 5.74
N ALA A 105 -10.94 -2.92 4.73
CA ALA A 105 -11.90 -1.85 4.89
C ALA A 105 -13.10 -2.27 5.75
N TYR A 106 -13.57 -3.52 5.60
CA TYR A 106 -14.61 -4.08 6.45
C TYR A 106 -14.14 -4.22 7.91
N LEU A 107 -12.90 -4.69 8.13
CA LEU A 107 -12.28 -4.72 9.47
C LEU A 107 -12.29 -3.32 10.10
N CYS A 108 -11.85 -2.30 9.37
CA CYS A 108 -11.85 -0.91 9.89
C CYS A 108 -13.26 -0.44 10.27
N GLU A 109 -14.29 -0.73 9.46
CA GLU A 109 -15.67 -0.33 9.76
C GLU A 109 -16.23 -0.98 11.02
N GLY A 110 -15.75 -2.18 11.36
CA GLY A 110 -16.15 -2.93 12.55
C GLY A 110 -15.48 -2.50 13.86
N LEU A 111 -14.44 -1.62 13.81
CA LEU A 111 -13.71 -1.19 15.01
C LEU A 111 -14.60 -0.30 15.89
N ALA A 112 -14.63 -0.65 17.19
CA ALA A 112 -15.26 0.17 18.23
C ALA A 112 -14.31 1.28 18.70
N SER A 113 -14.85 2.31 19.37
CA SER A 113 -14.04 3.40 19.93
C SER A 113 -12.98 2.91 20.92
N ASP A 114 -13.31 1.89 21.71
CA ASP A 114 -12.41 1.32 22.72
C ASP A 114 -11.25 0.54 22.09
N ASP A 115 -11.40 0.04 20.87
CA ASP A 115 -10.33 -0.65 20.14
C ASP A 115 -9.20 0.28 19.75
N LEU A 116 -9.48 1.56 19.53
CA LEU A 116 -8.51 2.53 18.99
C LEU A 116 -7.31 2.75 19.91
N GLY A 117 -7.51 2.65 21.22
CA GLY A 117 -6.46 2.77 22.23
C GLY A 117 -5.66 1.49 22.49
N ARG A 118 -6.15 0.34 22.01
CA ARG A 118 -5.42 -0.93 22.14
C ARG A 118 -4.16 -0.89 21.31
N GLY A 119 -3.12 -1.61 21.73
CA GLY A 119 -1.81 -1.55 21.06
C GLY A 119 -1.00 -2.81 21.24
N GLY A 120 0.16 -2.83 20.59
CA GLY A 120 1.16 -3.87 20.69
C GLY A 120 2.58 -3.30 20.54
N MET A 121 3.59 -4.08 20.94
CA MET A 121 4.98 -3.65 20.97
C MET A 121 5.71 -4.02 19.67
N HIS A 122 6.07 -3.02 18.88
CA HIS A 122 6.85 -3.20 17.67
C HIS A 122 8.36 -2.99 17.96
N PRO A 123 9.27 -3.88 17.49
CA PRO A 123 10.67 -3.86 17.91
C PRO A 123 11.45 -2.61 17.49
N LYS A 124 11.01 -1.89 16.44
CA LYS A 124 11.69 -0.69 15.95
C LYS A 124 11.12 0.62 16.48
N VAL A 125 9.80 0.70 16.67
CA VAL A 125 9.12 1.97 16.96
C VAL A 125 8.38 1.99 18.30
N GLY A 126 8.47 0.92 19.08
CA GLY A 126 7.81 0.83 20.38
C GLY A 126 6.32 0.52 20.25
N ARG A 127 5.53 1.04 21.19
CA ARG A 127 4.10 0.78 21.22
C ARG A 127 3.38 1.43 20.05
N LEU A 128 2.65 0.62 19.28
CA LEU A 128 1.75 1.05 18.21
C LEU A 128 0.31 0.75 18.61
N THR A 129 -0.55 1.75 18.55
CA THR A 129 -2.00 1.60 18.76
C THR A 129 -2.71 1.30 17.44
N VAL A 130 -3.95 0.78 17.55
CA VAL A 130 -4.84 0.66 16.38
C VAL A 130 -5.01 2.01 15.69
N ASN A 131 -5.19 3.09 16.48
CA ASN A 131 -5.31 4.44 15.93
C ASN A 131 -4.07 4.87 15.13
N ASP A 132 -2.86 4.59 15.63
CA ASP A 132 -1.63 4.91 14.91
C ASP A 132 -1.55 4.16 13.57
N LEU A 133 -1.90 2.86 13.59
CA LEU A 133 -1.92 2.03 12.39
C LEU A 133 -2.92 2.53 11.35
N LEU A 134 -4.12 2.97 11.75
CA LEU A 134 -5.12 3.53 10.82
C LEU A 134 -4.61 4.79 10.11
N HIS A 135 -3.95 5.68 10.84
CA HIS A 135 -3.42 6.92 10.27
C HIS A 135 -2.19 6.68 9.38
N GLU A 136 -1.27 5.81 9.84
CA GLU A 136 -0.11 5.40 9.05
C GLU A 136 -0.55 4.72 7.75
N TRP A 137 -1.56 3.86 7.78
CA TRP A 137 -2.07 3.15 6.61
C TRP A 137 -2.52 4.11 5.50
N VAL A 138 -3.32 5.12 5.86
CA VAL A 138 -3.74 6.14 4.90
C VAL A 138 -2.53 6.90 4.33
N HIS A 139 -1.56 7.28 5.18
CA HIS A 139 -0.35 7.96 4.75
C HIS A 139 0.50 7.07 3.82
N HIS A 140 0.68 5.80 4.17
CA HIS A 140 1.41 4.79 3.41
C HIS A 140 0.82 4.61 2.00
N ASP A 141 -0.50 4.43 1.91
CA ASP A 141 -1.19 4.32 0.62
C ASP A 141 -0.96 5.54 -0.29
N ARG A 142 -1.00 6.75 0.28
CA ARG A 142 -0.75 7.98 -0.48
C ARG A 142 0.68 8.04 -1.02
N ASN A 143 1.65 7.52 -0.28
CA ASN A 143 3.03 7.43 -0.75
C ASN A 143 3.15 6.46 -1.93
N HIS A 144 2.47 5.30 -1.87
CA HIS A 144 2.51 4.32 -2.96
C HIS A 144 1.70 4.75 -4.19
N ILE A 145 0.61 5.48 -4.03
CA ILE A 145 -0.06 6.15 -5.16
C ILE A 145 0.91 7.13 -5.85
N LYS A 146 1.60 7.99 -5.09
CA LYS A 146 2.62 8.88 -5.67
C LYS A 146 3.71 8.11 -6.40
N GLN A 147 4.16 6.98 -5.86
CA GLN A 147 5.16 6.14 -6.49
C GLN A 147 4.66 5.58 -7.84
N ILE A 148 3.41 5.09 -7.91
CA ILE A 148 2.81 4.65 -9.18
C ILE A 148 2.72 5.80 -10.18
N LEU A 149 2.24 6.98 -9.75
CA LEU A 149 2.18 8.17 -10.59
C LEU A 149 3.56 8.59 -11.10
N SER A 150 4.60 8.50 -10.26
CA SER A 150 5.99 8.77 -10.66
C SER A 150 6.49 7.77 -11.69
N ASN A 151 6.08 6.49 -11.61
CA ASN A 151 6.38 5.50 -12.65
C ASN A 151 5.77 5.92 -14.01
N VAL A 152 4.50 6.39 -14.01
CA VAL A 152 3.83 6.88 -15.22
C VAL A 152 4.54 8.13 -15.75
N GLN A 153 4.88 9.09 -14.90
CA GLN A 153 5.62 10.29 -15.29
C GLN A 153 6.97 9.96 -15.94
N ALA A 154 7.74 9.03 -15.35
CA ALA A 154 9.02 8.59 -15.90
C ALA A 154 8.86 7.85 -17.25
N MET A 155 7.72 7.23 -17.48
CA MET A 155 7.41 6.53 -18.73
C MET A 155 7.10 7.53 -19.85
N VAL A 156 6.30 8.57 -19.58
CA VAL A 156 5.88 9.53 -20.60
C VAL A 156 6.92 10.62 -20.88
N TRP A 157 7.83 10.87 -19.94
CA TRP A 157 8.82 11.92 -20.01
C TRP A 157 9.61 11.96 -21.33
N PRO A 158 10.17 10.83 -21.85
CA PRO A 158 10.95 10.86 -23.09
C PRO A 158 10.16 11.31 -24.32
N ASP A 159 8.84 11.11 -24.33
CA ASP A 159 7.96 11.37 -25.46
C ASP A 159 7.34 12.77 -25.42
N MET A 160 7.59 13.55 -24.35
CA MET A 160 7.06 14.92 -24.21
C MET A 160 7.68 15.92 -25.18
N GLY A 161 8.85 15.63 -25.77
CA GLY A 161 9.52 16.54 -26.69
C GLY A 161 9.72 17.94 -26.07
N ASN A 162 9.39 19.00 -26.82
CA ASN A 162 9.53 20.37 -26.32
C ASN A 162 8.64 20.71 -25.11
N ALA A 163 7.59 19.92 -24.84
CA ALA A 163 6.73 20.13 -23.68
C ALA A 163 7.44 19.84 -22.35
N GLN A 164 8.61 19.17 -22.36
CA GLN A 164 9.46 19.02 -21.17
C GLN A 164 9.83 20.38 -20.56
N GLY A 165 9.90 21.45 -21.37
CA GLY A 165 10.18 22.80 -20.89
C GLY A 165 9.14 23.37 -19.92
N PHE A 166 7.91 22.86 -19.90
CA PHE A 166 6.87 23.27 -18.94
C PHE A 166 6.97 22.54 -17.58
N ALA A 167 7.68 21.44 -17.52
CA ALA A 167 7.72 20.59 -16.31
C ALA A 167 8.76 21.04 -15.27
N GLY A 168 9.50 22.12 -15.52
CA GLY A 168 10.51 22.71 -14.63
C GLY A 168 10.11 24.04 -14.00
N GLU A 169 8.85 24.48 -14.13
CA GLU A 169 8.31 25.71 -13.54
C GLU A 169 7.60 25.48 -12.21
#